data_64da41ac0239dcc778dd14ebf96cfa94
#
_entry.id   64da41ac0239dcc778dd14ebf96cfa94
#
_cell.length_a   1.000
_cell.length_b   1.000
_cell.length_c   1.000
_cell.angle_alpha   90.00
_cell.angle_beta   90.00
_cell.angle_gamma   90.00
#
_symmetry.space_group_name_H-M   'P 1'
#
loop_
_entity.id
_entity.type
_entity.pdbx_description
1 polymer ?
#
loop_
_entity_poly.entity_id
_entity_poly.type
_entity_poly.pdbx_seq_one_letter_code
_entity_poly.pdbx_strand_id
1 'polypeptide(L)'
;MKSKMSNFLNKIIILTILIIPNIVNADFFEDITDKIVDNPKRLSYGISVADINQNGKYEFIVTGFGYPNLALSYDNGTLINIANQNVFSDESRKTIGVAACDVDRDGYEEIYFLNTDTYSGTKKYSDRLIDLEGNKFLDMFEIEKNKEDLNLTAGRSVVCVDRKGN
;
A
#
# COMPACT_ATOMS: atom_id res chain seq x y z
N MET A 1 -45.73 6.63 54.06
CA MET A 1 -45.02 7.54 53.16
C MET A 1 -43.59 7.08 52.77
N LYS A 2 -42.77 6.55 53.68
CA LYS A 2 -41.40 6.09 53.42
C LYS A 2 -41.27 4.93 52.41
N SER A 3 -42.20 3.97 52.37
CA SER A 3 -42.12 2.81 51.48
C SER A 3 -42.39 3.11 50.01
N LYS A 4 -43.27 4.07 49.69
CA LYS A 4 -43.56 4.50 48.32
C LYS A 4 -42.40 5.28 47.68
N MET A 5 -41.67 6.03 48.50
CA MET A 5 -40.54 6.85 48.04
C MET A 5 -39.30 5.97 47.73
N SER A 6 -39.08 4.89 48.53
CA SER A 6 -38.03 3.92 48.27
C SER A 6 -38.22 3.16 46.95
N ASN A 7 -39.47 2.73 46.66
CA ASN A 7 -39.78 2.05 45.40
C ASN A 7 -39.67 2.97 44.17
N PHE A 8 -39.92 4.26 44.33
CA PHE A 8 -39.78 5.23 43.29
C PHE A 8 -38.30 5.52 42.97
N LEU A 9 -37.45 5.68 44.01
CA LEU A 9 -36.01 5.84 43.88
C LEU A 9 -35.35 4.63 43.22
N ASN A 10 -35.71 3.40 43.61
CA ASN A 10 -35.17 2.19 42.99
C ASN A 10 -35.53 2.04 41.50
N LYS A 11 -36.75 2.48 41.10
CA LYS A 11 -37.15 2.50 39.69
C LYS A 11 -36.39 3.53 38.88
N ILE A 12 -36.07 4.69 39.46
CA ILE A 12 -35.25 5.74 38.78
C ILE A 12 -33.83 5.23 38.61
N ILE A 13 -33.23 4.60 39.63
CA ILE A 13 -31.87 4.05 39.55
C ILE A 13 -31.78 2.96 38.46
N ILE A 14 -32.78 2.05 38.42
CA ILE A 14 -32.81 1.01 37.36
C ILE A 14 -32.99 1.62 35.96
N LEU A 15 -33.79 2.66 35.82
CA LEU A 15 -33.99 3.33 34.53
C LEU A 15 -32.74 4.09 34.08
N THR A 16 -31.98 4.67 35.00
CA THR A 16 -30.73 5.40 34.69
C THR A 16 -29.61 4.44 34.28
N ILE A 17 -29.56 3.21 34.84
CA ILE A 17 -28.59 2.19 34.42
C ILE A 17 -28.89 1.66 33.02
N LEU A 18 -30.16 1.63 32.59
CA LEU A 18 -30.55 1.20 31.23
C LEU A 18 -30.28 2.22 30.15
N ILE A 19 -29.95 3.48 30.47
CA ILE A 19 -29.70 4.57 29.54
C ILE A 19 -28.20 4.91 29.40
N ILE A 20 -27.31 4.16 30.08
CA ILE A 20 -25.87 4.30 29.81
C ILE A 20 -25.67 3.74 28.41
N PRO A 21 -25.44 4.56 27.39
CA PRO A 21 -25.05 4.03 26.08
C PRO A 21 -23.77 3.26 26.31
N ASN A 22 -23.76 1.99 25.97
CA ASN A 22 -22.50 1.27 25.78
C ASN A 22 -21.79 2.01 24.65
N ILE A 23 -20.91 2.95 24.97
CA ILE A 23 -19.95 3.49 24.04
C ILE A 23 -19.00 2.35 23.74
N VAL A 24 -19.39 1.52 22.78
CA VAL A 24 -18.46 0.59 22.16
C VAL A 24 -17.55 1.50 21.32
N ASN A 25 -16.42 1.89 21.88
CA ASN A 25 -15.30 2.40 21.08
C ASN A 25 -14.79 1.19 20.29
N ALA A 26 -15.35 1.00 19.12
CA ALA A 26 -14.77 0.09 18.16
C ALA A 26 -13.61 0.84 17.51
N ASP A 27 -12.42 0.75 18.06
CA ASP A 27 -11.19 1.09 17.38
C ASP A 27 -10.97 0.05 16.27
N PHE A 28 -11.54 0.32 15.09
CA PHE A 28 -11.37 -0.55 13.92
C PHE A 28 -9.96 -0.51 13.36
N PHE A 29 -9.17 0.52 13.70
CA PHE A 29 -7.83 0.73 13.21
C PHE A 29 -6.88 1.04 14.38
N GLU A 30 -5.72 0.42 14.35
CA GLU A 30 -4.62 0.69 15.27
C GLU A 30 -3.49 1.36 14.49
N ASP A 31 -2.90 2.42 15.06
CA ASP A 31 -1.67 3.01 14.51
C ASP A 31 -0.49 2.11 14.87
N ILE A 32 0.10 1.49 13.85
CA ILE A 32 1.27 0.61 13.97
C ILE A 32 2.54 1.22 13.39
N THR A 33 2.60 2.55 13.27
CA THR A 33 3.75 3.27 12.70
C THR A 33 5.06 2.96 13.41
N ASP A 34 5.01 2.73 14.72
CA ASP A 34 6.15 2.34 15.55
C ASP A 34 6.70 0.92 15.24
N LYS A 35 5.90 0.09 14.57
CA LYS A 35 6.29 -1.26 14.16
C LYS A 35 7.03 -1.30 12.82
N ILE A 36 7.11 -0.18 12.11
CA ILE A 36 7.88 -0.08 10.86
C ILE A 36 9.34 0.19 11.20
N VAL A 37 10.21 -0.78 10.89
CA VAL A 37 11.65 -0.65 11.13
C VAL A 37 12.23 0.40 10.17
N ASP A 38 13.06 1.30 10.69
CA ASP A 38 13.73 2.36 9.91
C ASP A 38 12.74 3.19 9.06
N ASN A 39 11.72 3.77 9.70
CA ASN A 39 10.70 4.59 9.06
C ASN A 39 11.03 6.09 9.09
N PRO A 40 11.93 6.61 8.26
CA PRO A 40 12.22 8.04 8.19
C PRO A 40 11.05 8.80 7.55
N LYS A 41 10.93 10.08 7.87
CA LYS A 41 9.95 10.96 7.21
C LYS A 41 10.22 11.03 5.72
N ARG A 42 9.19 10.77 4.91
CA ARG A 42 9.27 10.70 3.45
C ARG A 42 7.97 11.14 2.79
N LEU A 43 8.02 11.44 1.50
CA LEU A 43 6.82 11.63 0.68
C LEU A 43 6.49 10.31 -0.03
N SER A 44 5.26 9.83 0.17
CA SER A 44 4.73 8.61 -0.47
C SER A 44 3.29 8.87 -0.88
N TYR A 45 2.92 8.48 -2.10
CA TYR A 45 1.59 8.76 -2.67
C TYR A 45 0.85 7.50 -3.09
N GLY A 46 1.57 6.42 -3.37
CA GLY A 46 0.99 5.15 -3.85
C GLY A 46 1.37 3.97 -2.97
N ILE A 47 0.44 3.05 -2.85
CA ILE A 47 0.64 1.76 -2.20
C ILE A 47 -0.04 0.66 -3.00
N SER A 48 0.58 -0.50 -3.08
CA SER A 48 0.02 -1.74 -3.62
C SER A 48 0.46 -2.92 -2.77
N VAL A 49 -0.01 -4.10 -3.08
CA VAL A 49 0.45 -5.35 -2.46
C VAL A 49 0.89 -6.32 -3.55
N ALA A 50 1.97 -7.06 -3.31
CA ALA A 50 2.48 -8.11 -4.18
C ALA A 50 3.31 -9.10 -3.37
N ASP A 51 3.33 -10.37 -3.76
CA ASP A 51 4.25 -11.38 -3.21
C ASP A 51 5.60 -11.31 -3.94
N ILE A 52 6.41 -10.30 -3.57
CA ILE A 52 7.66 -10.01 -4.30
C ILE A 52 8.79 -11.02 -4.07
N ASN A 53 8.63 -11.93 -3.14
CA ASN A 53 9.62 -12.96 -2.85
C ASN A 53 9.08 -14.38 -3.06
N GLN A 54 7.85 -14.50 -3.61
CA GLN A 54 7.18 -15.74 -3.97
C GLN A 54 7.06 -16.74 -2.81
N ASN A 55 6.81 -16.22 -1.60
CA ASN A 55 6.68 -17.04 -0.39
C ASN A 55 5.22 -17.29 0.04
N GLY A 56 4.25 -16.79 -0.72
CA GLY A 56 2.81 -16.88 -0.45
C GLY A 56 2.30 -15.83 0.53
N LYS A 57 3.10 -14.80 0.86
CA LYS A 57 2.70 -13.66 1.70
C LYS A 57 2.91 -12.35 0.93
N TYR A 58 1.96 -11.46 1.09
CA TYR A 58 2.02 -10.17 0.41
C TYR A 58 2.85 -9.16 1.19
N GLU A 59 3.70 -8.43 0.49
CA GLU A 59 4.38 -7.23 0.93
C GLU A 59 3.61 -5.97 0.54
N PHE A 60 3.77 -4.90 1.34
CA PHE A 60 3.30 -3.56 0.98
C PHE A 60 4.36 -2.87 0.13
N ILE A 61 4.02 -2.59 -1.12
CA ILE A 61 4.87 -1.83 -2.02
C ILE A 61 4.50 -0.35 -1.88
N VAL A 62 5.42 0.46 -1.35
CA VAL A 62 5.18 1.88 -1.04
C VAL A 62 6.06 2.75 -1.91
N THR A 63 5.44 3.68 -2.65
CA THR A 63 6.18 4.57 -3.55
C THR A 63 6.96 5.64 -2.80
N GLY A 64 8.10 6.05 -3.35
CA GLY A 64 8.93 7.15 -2.86
C GLY A 64 8.98 8.31 -3.84
N PHE A 65 8.44 9.45 -3.47
CA PHE A 65 8.57 10.68 -4.28
C PHE A 65 9.84 11.43 -3.92
N GLY A 66 10.91 11.16 -4.67
CA GLY A 66 12.27 11.63 -4.35
C GLY A 66 12.95 10.83 -3.24
N TYR A 67 12.48 9.63 -2.99
CA TYR A 67 13.00 8.65 -2.04
C TYR A 67 12.95 7.25 -2.66
N PRO A 68 13.71 6.27 -2.16
CA PRO A 68 13.56 4.88 -2.59
C PRO A 68 12.13 4.38 -2.39
N ASN A 69 11.64 3.55 -3.30
CA ASN A 69 10.44 2.77 -3.06
C ASN A 69 10.72 1.72 -1.97
N LEU A 70 9.71 1.31 -1.23
CA LEU A 70 9.82 0.28 -0.21
C LEU A 70 9.03 -0.97 -0.60
N ALA A 71 9.48 -2.10 -0.08
CA ALA A 71 8.71 -3.32 0.00
C ALA A 71 8.71 -3.78 1.46
N LEU A 72 7.61 -3.58 2.16
CA LEU A 72 7.50 -3.84 3.58
C LEU A 72 6.88 -5.22 3.79
N SER A 73 7.68 -6.15 4.31
CA SER A 73 7.22 -7.48 4.72
C SER A 73 6.88 -7.48 6.20
N TYR A 74 5.76 -8.13 6.54
CA TYR A 74 5.35 -8.30 7.93
C TYR A 74 6.00 -9.56 8.51
N ASP A 75 6.82 -9.38 9.53
CA ASP A 75 7.45 -10.47 10.27
C ASP A 75 7.36 -10.24 11.79
N ASN A 76 6.80 -11.21 12.51
CA ASN A 76 6.73 -11.25 13.97
C ASN A 76 6.30 -9.94 14.65
N GLY A 77 5.31 -9.25 14.09
CA GLY A 77 4.76 -8.01 14.65
C GLY A 77 5.45 -6.74 14.18
N THR A 78 6.42 -6.83 13.27
CA THR A 78 7.13 -5.68 12.70
C THR A 78 7.03 -5.67 11.17
N LEU A 79 7.16 -4.48 10.57
CA LEU A 79 7.27 -4.29 9.14
C LEU A 79 8.71 -3.97 8.78
N ILE A 80 9.32 -4.82 7.96
CA ILE A 80 10.73 -4.76 7.59
C ILE A 80 10.82 -4.47 6.09
N ASN A 81 11.65 -3.51 5.70
CA ASN A 81 11.90 -3.23 4.29
C ASN A 81 12.82 -4.30 3.69
N ILE A 82 12.29 -5.10 2.78
CA ILE A 82 13.02 -6.14 2.03
C ILE A 82 13.29 -5.73 0.58
N ALA A 83 13.06 -4.49 0.22
CA ALA A 83 13.21 -3.99 -1.16
C ALA A 83 14.63 -4.23 -1.71
N ASN A 84 14.69 -4.82 -2.90
CA ASN A 84 15.94 -4.90 -3.65
C ASN A 84 16.36 -3.51 -4.13
N GLN A 85 17.49 -2.99 -3.63
CA GLN A 85 17.93 -1.64 -3.89
C GLN A 85 18.21 -1.37 -5.39
N ASN A 86 18.62 -2.36 -6.15
CA ASN A 86 18.86 -2.20 -7.59
C ASN A 86 17.58 -1.92 -8.39
N VAL A 87 16.43 -2.30 -7.85
CA VAL A 87 15.12 -2.17 -8.52
C VAL A 87 14.28 -1.07 -7.90
N PHE A 88 14.36 -0.93 -6.56
CA PHE A 88 13.48 -0.03 -5.81
C PHE A 88 14.09 1.36 -5.54
N SER A 89 15.40 1.57 -5.79
CA SER A 89 16.08 2.87 -5.63
C SER A 89 15.81 3.80 -6.82
N ASP A 90 14.60 4.34 -6.89
CA ASP A 90 14.13 5.17 -8.01
C ASP A 90 13.92 6.66 -7.62
N GLU A 91 14.73 7.20 -6.72
CA GLU A 91 14.52 8.56 -6.18
C GLU A 91 14.43 9.63 -7.25
N SER A 92 15.25 9.54 -8.31
CA SER A 92 15.27 10.50 -9.40
C SER A 92 14.02 10.44 -10.28
N ARG A 93 13.32 9.30 -10.32
CA ARG A 93 12.11 9.09 -11.13
C ARG A 93 10.86 9.64 -10.47
N LYS A 94 10.88 9.85 -9.14
CA LYS A 94 9.76 10.39 -8.35
C LYS A 94 8.48 9.59 -8.53
N THR A 95 8.50 8.36 -8.06
CA THR A 95 7.36 7.43 -8.20
C THR A 95 6.15 7.96 -7.43
N ILE A 96 5.03 8.12 -8.11
CA ILE A 96 3.78 8.67 -7.54
C ILE A 96 2.69 7.62 -7.40
N GLY A 97 2.69 6.58 -8.21
CA GLY A 97 1.70 5.53 -8.19
C GLY A 97 2.34 4.16 -8.36
N VAL A 98 1.67 3.15 -7.89
CA VAL A 98 2.06 1.75 -8.05
C VAL A 98 0.81 0.89 -8.19
N ALA A 99 0.87 -0.10 -9.07
CA ALA A 99 -0.11 -1.16 -9.18
C ALA A 99 0.63 -2.49 -9.33
N ALA A 100 0.04 -3.56 -8.83
CA ALA A 100 0.55 -4.91 -8.99
C ALA A 100 -0.56 -5.80 -9.55
N CYS A 101 -0.23 -6.61 -10.54
CA CYS A 101 -1.09 -7.65 -11.07
C CYS A 101 -0.30 -8.62 -11.96
N ASP A 102 -0.77 -9.83 -12.01
CA ASP A 102 -0.27 -10.87 -12.91
C ASP A 102 -0.70 -10.54 -14.36
N VAL A 103 0.20 -9.94 -15.15
CA VAL A 103 -0.09 -9.49 -16.52
C VAL A 103 0.27 -10.53 -17.57
N ASP A 104 1.17 -11.46 -17.26
CA ASP A 104 1.60 -12.51 -18.18
C ASP A 104 1.02 -13.89 -17.84
N ARG A 105 0.34 -14.02 -16.69
CA ARG A 105 -0.36 -15.22 -16.19
C ARG A 105 0.58 -16.34 -15.76
N ASP A 106 1.67 -15.98 -15.18
CA ASP A 106 2.58 -16.93 -14.56
C ASP A 106 2.21 -17.26 -13.09
N GLY A 107 1.23 -16.51 -12.52
CA GLY A 107 0.73 -16.68 -11.16
C GLY A 107 1.38 -15.76 -10.14
N TYR A 108 2.24 -14.85 -10.58
CA TYR A 108 2.87 -13.81 -9.75
C TYR A 108 2.52 -12.43 -10.27
N GLU A 109 2.58 -11.42 -9.40
CA GLU A 109 2.24 -10.06 -9.80
C GLU A 109 3.48 -9.31 -10.31
N GLU A 110 3.38 -8.71 -11.51
CA GLU A 110 4.28 -7.66 -11.95
C GLU A 110 3.93 -6.35 -11.26
N ILE A 111 4.98 -5.53 -11.02
CA ILE A 111 4.85 -4.25 -10.33
C ILE A 111 5.05 -3.12 -11.33
N TYR A 112 3.98 -2.36 -11.59
CA TYR A 112 4.06 -1.15 -12.40
C TYR A 112 4.32 0.06 -11.51
N PHE A 113 5.45 0.74 -11.68
CA PHE A 113 5.80 2.00 -11.06
C PHE A 113 5.49 3.17 -12.00
N LEU A 114 4.50 3.97 -11.62
CA LEU A 114 4.17 5.22 -12.32
C LEU A 114 5.07 6.34 -11.83
N ASN A 115 5.97 6.78 -12.70
CA ASN A 115 6.95 7.82 -12.41
C ASN A 115 6.47 9.19 -12.92
N THR A 116 6.81 10.27 -12.20
CA THR A 116 6.48 11.62 -12.61
C THR A 116 7.49 12.64 -12.07
N ASP A 117 8.44 13.01 -12.89
CA ASP A 117 9.44 14.05 -12.58
C ASP A 117 8.97 15.45 -13.00
N THR A 118 7.79 15.55 -13.61
CA THR A 118 7.16 16.81 -14.04
C THR A 118 5.68 16.83 -13.69
N TYR A 119 5.10 18.03 -13.54
CA TYR A 119 3.69 18.21 -13.24
C TYR A 119 2.77 17.81 -14.39
N SER A 120 3.16 18.10 -15.63
CA SER A 120 2.39 17.78 -16.84
C SER A 120 3.32 17.70 -18.06
N GLY A 121 2.81 17.11 -19.14
CA GLY A 121 3.54 16.96 -20.39
C GLY A 121 4.56 15.82 -20.38
N THR A 122 5.65 15.99 -21.12
CA THR A 122 6.66 14.95 -21.29
C THR A 122 7.59 14.92 -20.07
N LYS A 123 7.74 13.76 -19.48
CA LYS A 123 8.67 13.47 -18.38
C LYS A 123 10.02 12.95 -18.90
N LYS A 124 11.05 13.08 -18.09
CA LYS A 124 12.42 12.64 -18.41
C LYS A 124 12.57 11.13 -18.27
N TYR A 125 11.94 10.56 -17.25
CA TYR A 125 12.05 9.14 -16.93
C TYR A 125 10.74 8.42 -17.24
N SER A 126 10.83 7.28 -17.94
CA SER A 126 9.70 6.40 -18.18
C SER A 126 9.17 5.78 -16.90
N ASP A 127 7.98 5.21 -16.97
CA ASP A 127 7.49 4.27 -15.98
C ASP A 127 8.32 2.98 -16.03
N ARG A 128 8.12 2.11 -15.06
CA ARG A 128 8.76 0.79 -14.99
C ARG A 128 7.71 -0.29 -14.78
N LEU A 129 7.91 -1.42 -15.44
CA LEU A 129 7.16 -2.65 -15.21
C LEU A 129 8.14 -3.72 -14.77
N ILE A 130 8.09 -4.06 -13.49
CA ILE A 130 9.02 -5.00 -12.87
C ILE A 130 8.38 -6.36 -12.80
N ASP A 131 9.03 -7.33 -13.39
CA ASP A 131 8.72 -8.74 -13.34
C ASP A 131 9.78 -9.49 -12.51
N LEU A 132 9.39 -10.57 -11.84
CA LEU A 132 10.27 -11.43 -11.07
C LEU A 132 10.41 -12.79 -11.76
N GLU A 133 11.44 -12.93 -12.58
CA GLU A 133 11.80 -14.23 -13.17
C GLU A 133 12.78 -15.00 -12.27
N GLY A 134 12.26 -16.02 -11.57
CA GLY A 134 13.01 -16.78 -10.59
C GLY A 134 13.47 -15.88 -9.43
N ASN A 135 14.77 -15.62 -9.30
CA ASN A 135 15.32 -14.74 -8.26
C ASN A 135 15.81 -13.38 -8.79
N LYS A 136 15.38 -12.98 -9.98
CA LYS A 136 15.83 -11.74 -10.62
C LYS A 136 14.64 -10.86 -10.96
N PHE A 137 14.74 -9.61 -10.54
CA PHE A 137 13.81 -8.58 -11.00
C PHE A 137 14.26 -8.06 -12.36
N LEU A 138 13.36 -8.06 -13.32
CA LEU A 138 13.56 -7.53 -14.67
C LEU A 138 12.65 -6.33 -14.88
N ASP A 139 13.20 -5.24 -15.40
CA ASP A 139 12.36 -4.15 -15.92
C ASP A 139 11.95 -4.49 -17.35
N MET A 140 10.70 -4.82 -17.54
CA MET A 140 10.16 -5.24 -18.84
C MET A 140 10.29 -4.13 -19.90
N PHE A 141 10.38 -2.84 -19.49
CA PHE A 141 10.60 -1.73 -20.41
C PHE A 141 12.08 -1.54 -20.79
N GLU A 142 13.01 -2.20 -20.14
CA GLU A 142 14.43 -2.24 -20.56
C GLU A 142 14.70 -3.30 -21.63
N ILE A 143 13.77 -4.23 -21.84
CA ILE A 143 13.86 -5.25 -22.90
C ILE A 143 13.69 -4.56 -24.26
N GLU A 144 14.58 -4.85 -25.22
CA GLU A 144 14.65 -4.17 -26.51
C GLU A 144 13.31 -4.07 -27.25
N LYS A 145 12.54 -5.18 -27.27
CA LYS A 145 11.23 -5.23 -27.93
C LYS A 145 10.17 -4.29 -27.34
N ASN A 146 10.36 -3.82 -26.10
CA ASN A 146 9.38 -3.00 -25.38
C ASN A 146 9.81 -1.53 -25.30
N LYS A 147 10.98 -1.16 -25.82
CA LYS A 147 11.50 0.21 -25.74
C LYS A 147 10.67 1.25 -26.49
N GLU A 148 9.85 0.83 -27.44
CA GLU A 148 8.94 1.72 -28.15
C GLU A 148 7.65 2.01 -27.38
N ASP A 149 7.36 1.22 -26.33
CA ASP A 149 6.13 1.32 -25.52
C ASP A 149 6.31 2.13 -24.23
N LEU A 150 7.41 2.88 -24.11
CA LEU A 150 7.71 3.67 -22.91
C LEU A 150 6.69 4.77 -22.68
N ASN A 151 6.09 4.82 -21.51
CA ASN A 151 5.26 5.94 -21.12
C ASN A 151 6.11 7.13 -20.65
N LEU A 152 6.21 8.15 -21.47
CA LEU A 152 6.88 9.41 -21.18
C LEU A 152 5.90 10.57 -20.90
N THR A 153 4.63 10.27 -20.67
CA THR A 153 3.62 11.26 -20.28
C THR A 153 3.43 11.27 -18.77
N ALA A 154 3.40 12.45 -18.19
CA ALA A 154 3.17 12.58 -16.75
C ALA A 154 1.79 12.02 -16.35
N GLY A 155 1.78 11.04 -15.46
CA GLY A 155 0.58 10.42 -14.89
C GLY A 155 0.34 10.85 -13.44
N ARG A 156 -0.79 10.44 -12.85
CA ARG A 156 -1.16 10.71 -11.45
C ARG A 156 -1.55 9.45 -10.69
N SER A 157 -2.14 8.49 -11.38
CA SER A 157 -2.56 7.22 -10.79
C SER A 157 -2.46 6.12 -11.81
N VAL A 158 -2.29 4.91 -11.34
CA VAL A 158 -2.29 3.68 -12.13
C VAL A 158 -3.17 2.66 -11.42
N VAL A 159 -3.83 1.84 -12.19
CA VAL A 159 -4.67 0.74 -11.70
C VAL A 159 -4.57 -0.43 -12.66
N CYS A 160 -4.53 -1.63 -12.11
CA CYS A 160 -4.69 -2.86 -12.88
C CYS A 160 -6.18 -3.18 -13.04
N VAL A 161 -6.60 -3.52 -14.26
CA VAL A 161 -7.99 -3.90 -14.54
C VAL A 161 -8.01 -5.11 -15.45
N ASP A 162 -8.57 -6.21 -14.95
CA ASP A 162 -8.93 -7.34 -15.82
C ASP A 162 -10.22 -7.01 -16.58
N ARG A 163 -10.08 -6.67 -17.86
CA ARG A 163 -11.18 -6.28 -18.74
C ARG A 163 -12.01 -7.47 -19.24
N LYS A 164 -11.51 -8.68 -19.13
CA LYS A 164 -12.16 -9.88 -19.65
C LYS A 164 -12.67 -10.78 -18.55
N GLY A 165 -12.18 -10.65 -17.32
CA GLY A 165 -12.58 -11.46 -16.16
C GLY A 165 -12.13 -12.91 -16.26
N ASN A 166 -10.96 -13.20 -16.83
CA ASN A 166 -10.43 -14.55 -17.05
C ASN A 166 -9.00 -14.70 -16.53
#